data_d6c32c38480991c348f4fa6fa21020ec
#
_entry.id   d6c32c38480991c348f4fa6fa21020ec
#
_cell.length_a   1.000
_cell.length_b   1.000
_cell.length_c   1.000
_cell.angle_alpha   90.00
_cell.angle_beta   90.00
_cell.angle_gamma   90.00
#
_symmetry.space_group_name_H-M   'P 1'
#
loop_
_entity.id
_entity.type
_entity.pdbx_description
1 polymer ?
#
loop_
_entity_poly.entity_id
_entity_poly.type
_entity_poly.pdbx_seq_one_letter_code
_entity_poly.pdbx_strand_id
1 'polypeptide(L)'
;MKRTLLPLLLLPVFGISPATEARADDGPNGKLPAAGVMYLSDDAQGPLRDQAGHFNNSAADGLMFRTAWGEMEKTDGDYNWSKVDAMLSAAQAAHKPMGLGVAAGFRSPPWLADAGAQMMTGSLVRSFAATRTMTMPLPWDPVYLKKWGAFLSMLGQRYDQNPNLAYVTMAGMGIAFEPFMAKAPQDVEKFRSLGGLPSWTEGSERIIDLYAQAFPQTPFIFAMNRPIASPDADDALATVVTYGLEKYPGRFGVMYHGLDATASELDYFSRTIKENAGKTTVGYQVVWSTTGINARWLKGNLEDVLESGVRMKAHFIEVYGSDCDDPQYSSLLQRVGGELKSQSGVSRAPGHNG
;
A
#
# COMPACT_ATOMS: atom_id res chain seq x y z
N MET A 1 25.33 31.63 -69.82
CA MET A 1 25.58 30.51 -68.89
C MET A 1 25.18 30.97 -67.48
N LYS A 2 24.00 30.57 -67.05
CA LYS A 2 23.51 30.87 -65.67
C LYS A 2 23.68 29.58 -64.84
N ARG A 3 24.52 29.64 -63.80
CA ARG A 3 24.70 28.53 -62.83
C ARG A 3 23.62 28.67 -61.74
N THR A 4 22.80 27.62 -61.65
CA THR A 4 21.77 27.46 -60.62
C THR A 4 22.42 26.82 -59.41
N LEU A 5 22.44 27.48 -58.24
CA LEU A 5 22.84 26.93 -56.96
C LEU A 5 21.62 26.18 -56.32
N LEU A 6 21.81 24.90 -56.02
CA LEU A 6 20.86 24.07 -55.26
C LEU A 6 21.05 24.35 -53.77
N PRO A 7 19.99 24.50 -52.95
CA PRO A 7 20.14 24.64 -51.52
C PRO A 7 20.36 23.28 -50.85
N LEU A 8 21.37 23.22 -49.98
CA LEU A 8 21.72 22.08 -49.14
C LEU A 8 20.65 21.95 -48.01
N LEU A 9 19.87 20.86 -48.03
CA LEU A 9 18.95 20.49 -46.95
C LEU A 9 19.75 19.95 -45.77
N LEU A 10 19.78 20.74 -44.66
CA LEU A 10 20.21 20.24 -43.35
C LEU A 10 19.10 19.35 -42.73
N LEU A 11 19.34 18.08 -42.61
CA LEU A 11 18.53 17.15 -41.84
C LEU A 11 18.80 17.37 -40.32
N PRO A 12 17.78 17.39 -39.46
CA PRO A 12 18.00 17.47 -38.03
C PRO A 12 18.60 16.14 -37.51
N VAL A 13 19.74 16.25 -36.84
CA VAL A 13 20.34 15.15 -36.09
C VAL A 13 19.45 14.94 -34.85
N PHE A 14 18.65 13.88 -34.84
CA PHE A 14 17.98 13.42 -33.62
C PHE A 14 19.08 12.97 -32.65
N GLY A 15 19.27 13.74 -31.59
CA GLY A 15 20.09 13.34 -30.45
C GLY A 15 19.48 12.09 -29.82
N ILE A 16 20.21 11.00 -29.88
CA ILE A 16 19.92 9.78 -29.10
C ILE A 16 20.16 10.17 -27.66
N SER A 17 19.08 10.34 -26.87
CA SER A 17 19.19 10.38 -25.42
C SER A 17 19.90 9.11 -24.94
N PRO A 18 20.89 9.20 -24.06
CA PRO A 18 21.50 8.00 -23.51
C PRO A 18 20.42 7.22 -22.78
N ALA A 19 20.19 5.97 -23.17
CA ALA A 19 19.41 5.04 -22.40
C ALA A 19 20.02 4.98 -21.01
N THR A 20 19.24 5.31 -19.99
CA THR A 20 19.65 5.16 -18.60
C THR A 20 19.89 3.66 -18.41
N GLU A 21 21.14 3.26 -18.21
CA GLU A 21 21.47 1.87 -17.88
C GLU A 21 20.69 1.49 -16.61
N ALA A 22 19.86 0.44 -16.70
CA ALA A 22 19.17 -0.13 -15.57
C ALA A 22 20.22 -0.57 -14.54
N ARG A 23 20.10 -0.05 -13.31
CA ARG A 23 21.00 -0.44 -12.22
C ARG A 23 20.62 -1.84 -11.75
N ALA A 24 21.61 -2.58 -11.24
CA ALA A 24 21.44 -3.94 -10.73
C ALA A 24 20.43 -4.04 -9.55
N ASP A 25 20.02 -2.91 -8.98
CA ASP A 25 19.06 -2.83 -7.89
C ASP A 25 17.60 -2.60 -8.36
N ASP A 26 17.37 -2.38 -9.66
CA ASP A 26 16.03 -2.18 -10.19
C ASP A 26 15.29 -3.52 -10.28
N GLY A 27 14.11 -3.56 -9.65
CA GLY A 27 13.19 -4.68 -9.76
C GLY A 27 12.61 -4.85 -11.18
N PRO A 28 11.67 -5.79 -11.37
CA PRO A 28 10.99 -5.95 -12.65
C PRO A 28 10.44 -4.60 -13.15
N ASN A 29 10.59 -4.34 -14.44
CA ASN A 29 10.16 -3.10 -15.10
C ASN A 29 10.91 -1.81 -14.69
N GLY A 30 12.14 -1.90 -14.15
CA GLY A 30 12.94 -0.73 -13.76
C GLY A 30 12.40 0.01 -12.52
N LYS A 31 11.60 -0.65 -11.68
CA LYS A 31 11.09 -0.10 -10.43
C LYS A 31 11.93 -0.57 -9.24
N LEU A 32 12.06 0.32 -8.25
CA LEU A 32 12.62 -0.08 -6.97
C LEU A 32 11.68 -1.10 -6.30
N PRO A 33 12.19 -2.22 -5.78
CA PRO A 33 11.36 -3.26 -5.21
C PRO A 33 10.78 -2.86 -3.85
N ALA A 34 9.61 -3.40 -3.53
CA ALA A 34 9.05 -3.37 -2.18
C ALA A 34 9.82 -4.36 -1.29
N ALA A 35 10.94 -3.94 -0.71
CA ALA A 35 11.80 -4.82 0.08
C ALA A 35 12.48 -4.07 1.23
N GLY A 36 12.62 -4.74 2.39
CA GLY A 36 13.27 -4.17 3.56
C GLY A 36 12.31 -3.53 4.56
N VAL A 37 12.84 -2.67 5.41
CA VAL A 37 12.06 -1.92 6.41
C VAL A 37 11.50 -0.67 5.76
N MET A 38 10.17 -0.52 5.80
CA MET A 38 9.45 0.64 5.30
C MET A 38 9.02 1.52 6.48
N TYR A 39 9.53 2.75 6.51
CA TYR A 39 9.13 3.74 7.51
C TYR A 39 7.63 4.06 7.36
N LEU A 40 6.84 3.79 8.38
CA LEU A 40 5.42 4.15 8.43
C LEU A 40 5.27 5.42 9.29
N SER A 41 4.86 6.52 8.68
CA SER A 41 4.63 7.75 9.43
C SER A 41 3.47 7.57 10.42
N ASP A 42 3.72 7.84 11.71
CA ASP A 42 2.72 7.83 12.76
C ASP A 42 1.72 8.97 12.59
N ASP A 43 2.17 10.05 11.95
CA ASP A 43 1.39 11.24 11.66
C ASP A 43 1.10 11.36 10.16
N ALA A 44 0.23 10.47 9.67
CA ALA A 44 -0.26 10.54 8.29
C ALA A 44 -0.96 11.89 7.94
N GLN A 45 -1.18 12.76 8.93
CA GLN A 45 -1.78 14.09 8.80
C GLN A 45 -0.81 15.23 9.13
N GLY A 46 0.42 14.90 9.52
CA GLY A 46 1.47 15.88 9.83
C GLY A 46 1.92 16.71 8.62
N PRO A 47 2.72 17.76 8.86
CA PRO A 47 3.25 18.59 7.79
C PRO A 47 4.01 17.76 6.75
N LEU A 48 3.69 17.94 5.49
CA LEU A 48 4.24 17.17 4.37
C LEU A 48 5.78 17.22 4.31
N ARG A 49 6.37 18.39 4.66
CA ARG A 49 7.83 18.58 4.72
C ARG A 49 8.51 17.61 5.70
N ASP A 50 7.86 17.35 6.84
CA ASP A 50 8.41 16.49 7.88
C ASP A 50 8.34 15.03 7.42
N GLN A 51 7.22 14.62 6.79
CA GLN A 51 7.09 13.30 6.19
C GLN A 51 8.12 13.03 5.10
N ALA A 52 8.37 14.01 4.22
CA ALA A 52 9.42 13.92 3.20
C ALA A 52 10.83 13.75 3.82
N GLY A 53 11.07 14.38 4.97
CA GLY A 53 12.32 14.27 5.72
C GLY A 53 12.64 12.85 6.18
N HIS A 54 11.63 12.00 6.42
CA HIS A 54 11.83 10.62 6.87
C HIS A 54 12.51 9.72 5.83
N PHE A 55 12.56 10.10 4.56
CA PHE A 55 13.39 9.40 3.57
C PHE A 55 14.89 9.45 3.90
N ASN A 56 15.34 10.40 4.73
CA ASN A 56 16.73 10.49 5.19
C ASN A 56 17.05 9.56 6.36
N ASN A 57 16.05 8.87 6.95
CA ASN A 57 16.29 7.91 8.02
C ASN A 57 17.10 6.72 7.51
N SER A 58 18.30 6.52 8.05
CA SER A 58 19.23 5.46 7.61
C SER A 58 18.85 4.06 8.10
N ALA A 59 17.94 3.95 9.05
CA ALA A 59 17.45 2.68 9.57
C ALA A 59 16.33 2.08 8.72
N ALA A 60 15.68 2.90 7.86
CA ALA A 60 14.62 2.45 6.97
C ALA A 60 15.10 2.38 5.50
N ASP A 61 14.70 1.35 4.80
CA ASP A 61 15.02 1.12 3.38
C ASP A 61 14.12 1.92 2.44
N GLY A 62 12.90 2.23 2.87
CA GLY A 62 11.91 3.00 2.12
C GLY A 62 10.89 3.65 3.05
N LEU A 63 9.80 4.18 2.47
CA LEU A 63 8.75 4.83 3.23
C LEU A 63 7.36 4.42 2.70
N MET A 64 6.43 4.16 3.61
CA MET A 64 5.01 4.02 3.31
C MET A 64 4.30 5.36 3.51
N PHE A 65 3.91 6.00 2.41
CA PHE A 65 3.13 7.24 2.44
C PHE A 65 1.64 6.96 2.40
N ARG A 66 0.91 7.54 3.34
CA ARG A 66 -0.56 7.42 3.45
C ARG A 66 -1.23 8.77 3.29
N THR A 67 -2.29 8.81 2.50
CA THR A 67 -3.17 9.96 2.33
C THR A 67 -4.61 9.48 2.25
N ALA A 68 -5.56 10.39 1.98
CA ALA A 68 -6.98 10.08 1.91
C ALA A 68 -7.58 10.55 0.58
N TRP A 69 -8.48 9.76 0.01
CA TRP A 69 -9.19 10.15 -1.21
C TRP A 69 -9.92 11.49 -1.05
N GLY A 70 -10.66 11.67 0.05
CA GLY A 70 -11.37 12.93 0.32
C GLY A 70 -10.48 14.16 0.51
N GLU A 71 -9.15 13.97 0.74
CA GLU A 71 -8.20 15.08 0.75
C GLU A 71 -7.68 15.41 -0.65
N MET A 72 -7.60 14.39 -1.51
CA MET A 72 -7.06 14.50 -2.87
C MET A 72 -8.12 14.92 -3.90
N GLU A 73 -9.41 14.63 -3.63
CA GLU A 73 -10.54 14.94 -4.52
C GLU A 73 -11.68 15.56 -3.70
N LYS A 74 -11.51 16.82 -3.32
CA LYS A 74 -12.50 17.57 -2.51
C LYS A 74 -13.78 17.87 -3.27
N THR A 75 -13.67 18.00 -4.57
CA THR A 75 -14.77 18.18 -5.53
C THR A 75 -14.63 17.12 -6.61
N ASP A 76 -15.74 16.53 -7.05
CA ASP A 76 -15.76 15.46 -8.05
C ASP A 76 -15.00 15.86 -9.33
N GLY A 77 -13.95 15.12 -9.67
CA GLY A 77 -13.08 15.35 -10.82
C GLY A 77 -11.99 16.42 -10.64
N ASP A 78 -11.91 17.06 -9.45
CA ASP A 78 -10.85 18.04 -9.14
C ASP A 78 -9.79 17.41 -8.22
N TYR A 79 -8.67 17.00 -8.82
CA TYR A 79 -7.64 16.23 -8.16
C TYR A 79 -6.46 17.08 -7.69
N ASN A 80 -6.11 16.98 -6.42
CA ASN A 80 -4.89 17.58 -5.85
C ASN A 80 -3.80 16.52 -5.63
N TRP A 81 -2.84 16.49 -6.53
CA TRP A 81 -1.72 15.54 -6.51
C TRP A 81 -0.49 16.01 -5.72
N SER A 82 -0.48 17.25 -5.24
CA SER A 82 0.70 17.93 -4.69
C SER A 82 1.43 17.15 -3.59
N LYS A 83 0.68 16.46 -2.72
CA LYS A 83 1.28 15.64 -1.65
C LYS A 83 2.03 14.42 -2.20
N VAL A 84 1.43 13.70 -3.14
CA VAL A 84 2.05 12.52 -3.74
C VAL A 84 3.25 12.92 -4.59
N ASP A 85 3.13 14.02 -5.37
CA ASP A 85 4.24 14.57 -6.17
C ASP A 85 5.45 14.91 -5.29
N ALA A 86 5.22 15.60 -4.15
CA ALA A 86 6.29 15.98 -3.24
C ALA A 86 6.96 14.75 -2.60
N MET A 87 6.18 13.76 -2.20
CA MET A 87 6.72 12.53 -1.58
C MET A 87 7.51 11.69 -2.58
N LEU A 88 7.04 11.54 -3.82
CA LEU A 88 7.79 10.84 -4.88
C LEU A 88 9.07 11.59 -5.25
N SER A 89 9.05 12.93 -5.27
CA SER A 89 10.26 13.73 -5.49
C SER A 89 11.29 13.52 -4.36
N ALA A 90 10.85 13.43 -3.11
CA ALA A 90 11.72 13.13 -1.97
C ALA A 90 12.26 11.69 -2.04
N ALA A 91 11.44 10.71 -2.41
CA ALA A 91 11.84 9.33 -2.62
C ALA A 91 12.93 9.22 -3.71
N GLN A 92 12.76 9.94 -4.81
CA GLN A 92 13.73 10.01 -5.90
C GLN A 92 15.05 10.64 -5.44
N ALA A 93 14.99 11.75 -4.70
CA ALA A 93 16.19 12.42 -4.18
C ALA A 93 16.98 11.52 -3.20
N ALA A 94 16.27 10.72 -2.40
CA ALA A 94 16.85 9.78 -1.46
C ALA A 94 17.23 8.42 -2.08
N HIS A 95 16.88 8.16 -3.35
CA HIS A 95 17.01 6.86 -4.02
C HIS A 95 16.37 5.71 -3.23
N LYS A 96 15.19 5.95 -2.66
CA LYS A 96 14.45 4.98 -1.84
C LYS A 96 13.09 4.63 -2.45
N PRO A 97 12.61 3.37 -2.26
CA PRO A 97 11.26 2.98 -2.64
C PRO A 97 10.22 3.67 -1.77
N MET A 98 9.07 3.95 -2.37
CA MET A 98 7.88 4.45 -1.69
C MET A 98 6.71 3.50 -1.90
N GLY A 99 6.06 3.09 -0.82
CA GLY A 99 4.70 2.56 -0.85
C GLY A 99 3.69 3.72 -0.83
N LEU A 100 2.59 3.59 -1.55
CA LEU A 100 1.52 4.57 -1.56
C LEU A 100 0.20 3.95 -1.12
N GLY A 101 -0.44 4.51 -0.10
CA GLY A 101 -1.80 4.20 0.30
C GLY A 101 -2.71 5.41 0.20
N VAL A 102 -3.79 5.29 -0.56
CA VAL A 102 -4.86 6.29 -0.58
C VAL A 102 -6.09 5.70 0.10
N ALA A 103 -6.34 6.11 1.34
CA ALA A 103 -7.45 5.59 2.13
C ALA A 103 -8.81 6.01 1.53
N ALA A 104 -9.68 5.03 1.31
CA ALA A 104 -11.08 5.20 0.98
C ALA A 104 -11.97 4.89 2.20
N GLY A 105 -13.11 4.26 2.04
CA GLY A 105 -14.03 3.93 3.12
C GLY A 105 -14.52 5.21 3.83
N PHE A 106 -14.28 5.33 5.14
CA PHE A 106 -14.66 6.54 5.88
C PHE A 106 -13.79 7.78 5.54
N ARG A 107 -12.74 7.59 4.75
CA ARG A 107 -11.89 8.66 4.21
C ARG A 107 -12.27 9.06 2.79
N SER A 108 -13.33 8.48 2.25
CA SER A 108 -13.89 8.87 0.95
C SER A 108 -14.42 10.30 0.97
N PRO A 109 -14.50 10.98 -0.17
CA PRO A 109 -15.07 12.33 -0.24
C PRO A 109 -16.53 12.35 0.19
N PRO A 110 -16.98 13.35 0.96
CA PRO A 110 -18.37 13.44 1.42
C PRO A 110 -19.38 13.63 0.27
N TRP A 111 -18.97 14.22 -0.85
CA TRP A 111 -19.83 14.42 -2.03
C TRP A 111 -20.30 13.10 -2.69
N LEU A 112 -19.71 11.95 -2.34
CA LEU A 112 -20.17 10.66 -2.83
C LEU A 112 -21.62 10.35 -2.44
N ALA A 113 -22.05 10.75 -1.25
CA ALA A 113 -23.43 10.59 -0.82
C ALA A 113 -24.38 11.43 -1.71
N ASP A 114 -23.99 12.67 -2.01
CA ASP A 114 -24.75 13.58 -2.88
C ASP A 114 -24.75 13.08 -4.34
N ALA A 115 -23.71 12.36 -4.76
CA ALA A 115 -23.63 11.69 -6.05
C ALA A 115 -24.52 10.43 -6.13
N GLY A 116 -25.15 10.02 -5.04
CA GLY A 116 -26.08 8.89 -4.97
C GLY A 116 -25.45 7.57 -4.56
N ALA A 117 -24.22 7.55 -4.04
CA ALA A 117 -23.61 6.33 -3.51
C ALA A 117 -24.35 5.86 -2.26
N GLN A 118 -24.63 4.57 -2.17
CA GLN A 118 -25.22 3.97 -0.99
C GLN A 118 -24.19 3.90 0.15
N MET A 119 -24.57 4.46 1.30
CA MET A 119 -23.69 4.60 2.45
C MET A 119 -24.11 3.67 3.60
N MET A 120 -23.13 3.13 4.31
CA MET A 120 -23.31 2.42 5.56
C MET A 120 -22.72 3.23 6.70
N THR A 121 -23.52 3.45 7.77
CA THR A 121 -23.04 4.04 9.03
C THR A 121 -22.96 2.94 10.06
N GLY A 122 -21.81 2.81 10.70
CA GLY A 122 -21.54 1.81 11.73
C GLY A 122 -20.62 2.34 12.81
N SER A 123 -20.43 1.54 13.84
CA SER A 123 -19.59 1.85 15.01
C SER A 123 -18.18 1.29 14.81
N LEU A 124 -17.19 2.15 14.73
CA LEU A 124 -15.79 1.73 14.75
C LEU A 124 -15.23 1.80 16.16
N VAL A 125 -14.91 0.66 16.73
CA VAL A 125 -14.16 0.57 17.99
C VAL A 125 -12.68 0.70 17.68
N ARG A 126 -12.14 1.90 17.79
CA ARG A 126 -10.72 2.18 17.48
C ARG A 126 -9.77 1.94 18.67
N SER A 127 -10.28 1.96 19.87
CA SER A 127 -9.58 1.60 21.13
C SER A 127 -10.60 1.44 22.24
N PHE A 128 -10.19 0.86 23.34
CA PHE A 128 -11.08 0.59 24.50
C PHE A 128 -11.77 1.83 25.12
N ALA A 129 -11.50 3.03 24.63
CA ALA A 129 -11.98 4.28 25.22
C ALA A 129 -13.03 5.05 24.40
N ALA A 130 -13.21 4.79 23.10
CA ALA A 130 -14.18 5.53 22.30
C ALA A 130 -14.73 4.72 21.12
N THR A 131 -16.04 4.51 21.13
CA THR A 131 -16.79 4.10 19.93
C THR A 131 -17.02 5.34 19.07
N ARG A 132 -16.50 5.37 17.88
CA ARG A 132 -16.75 6.43 16.90
C ARG A 132 -17.70 5.93 15.83
N THR A 133 -18.77 6.66 15.59
CA THR A 133 -19.65 6.41 14.46
C THR A 133 -18.96 6.88 13.19
N MET A 134 -18.94 6.02 12.15
CA MET A 134 -18.33 6.31 10.86
C MET A 134 -19.29 5.96 9.74
N THR A 135 -19.30 6.79 8.71
CA THR A 135 -20.08 6.55 7.49
C THR A 135 -19.12 6.31 6.34
N MET A 136 -19.38 5.28 5.55
CA MET A 136 -18.58 4.88 4.41
C MET A 136 -19.47 4.36 3.28
N PRO A 137 -19.03 4.48 2.00
CA PRO A 137 -19.76 3.88 0.89
C PRO A 137 -19.70 2.35 0.96
N LEU A 138 -20.72 1.68 0.41
CA LEU A 138 -20.70 0.24 0.24
C LEU A 138 -19.72 -0.14 -0.89
N PRO A 139 -18.78 -1.09 -0.67
CA PRO A 139 -17.78 -1.47 -1.67
C PRO A 139 -18.36 -2.02 -2.99
N TRP A 140 -19.61 -2.46 -2.99
CA TRP A 140 -20.32 -2.98 -4.15
C TRP A 140 -21.30 -1.98 -4.78
N ASP A 141 -21.39 -0.77 -4.22
CA ASP A 141 -22.27 0.25 -4.79
C ASP A 141 -21.78 0.71 -6.17
N PRO A 142 -22.62 0.73 -7.21
CA PRO A 142 -22.19 1.04 -8.57
C PRO A 142 -21.71 2.48 -8.76
N VAL A 143 -22.26 3.44 -8.00
CA VAL A 143 -21.81 4.84 -8.05
C VAL A 143 -20.43 4.95 -7.41
N TYR A 144 -20.26 4.33 -6.25
CA TYR A 144 -18.96 4.27 -5.57
C TYR A 144 -17.89 3.63 -6.47
N LEU A 145 -18.15 2.44 -7.01
CA LEU A 145 -17.21 1.72 -7.88
C LEU A 145 -16.81 2.55 -9.11
N LYS A 146 -17.78 3.23 -9.72
CA LYS A 146 -17.51 4.12 -10.86
C LYS A 146 -16.60 5.29 -10.49
N LYS A 147 -16.88 5.97 -9.36
CA LYS A 147 -16.10 7.12 -8.91
C LYS A 147 -14.72 6.73 -8.41
N TRP A 148 -14.62 5.64 -7.63
CA TRP A 148 -13.35 5.09 -7.19
C TRP A 148 -12.48 4.62 -8.37
N GLY A 149 -13.06 3.96 -9.35
CA GLY A 149 -12.37 3.56 -10.58
C GLY A 149 -11.85 4.74 -11.39
N ALA A 150 -12.63 5.82 -11.49
CA ALA A 150 -12.18 7.05 -12.15
C ALA A 150 -10.98 7.68 -11.43
N PHE A 151 -11.04 7.78 -10.10
CA PHE A 151 -9.92 8.27 -9.28
C PHE A 151 -8.67 7.39 -9.45
N LEU A 152 -8.79 6.07 -9.33
CA LEU A 152 -7.68 5.13 -9.50
C LEU A 152 -7.07 5.22 -10.90
N SER A 153 -7.89 5.37 -11.95
CA SER A 153 -7.41 5.55 -13.32
C SER A 153 -6.52 6.78 -13.46
N MET A 154 -6.93 7.92 -12.89
CA MET A 154 -6.13 9.15 -12.89
C MET A 154 -4.85 9.02 -12.06
N LEU A 155 -4.94 8.35 -10.91
CA LEU A 155 -3.79 8.07 -10.05
C LEU A 155 -2.75 7.19 -10.78
N GLY A 156 -3.21 6.11 -11.42
CA GLY A 156 -2.36 5.20 -12.19
C GLY A 156 -1.72 5.87 -13.42
N GLN A 157 -2.51 6.62 -14.21
CA GLN A 157 -1.98 7.38 -15.35
C GLN A 157 -0.84 8.32 -14.95
N ARG A 158 -0.91 8.90 -13.75
CA ARG A 158 0.10 9.83 -13.27
C ARG A 158 1.33 9.14 -12.70
N TYR A 159 1.19 8.03 -11.98
CA TYR A 159 2.25 7.50 -11.13
C TYR A 159 2.71 6.08 -11.45
N ASP A 160 1.96 5.29 -12.21
CA ASP A 160 2.32 3.88 -12.45
C ASP A 160 3.71 3.69 -13.08
N GLN A 161 4.19 4.68 -13.84
CA GLN A 161 5.53 4.62 -14.45
C GLN A 161 6.66 5.16 -13.55
N ASN A 162 6.36 5.69 -12.36
CA ASN A 162 7.39 6.25 -11.50
C ASN A 162 8.25 5.13 -10.89
N PRO A 163 9.58 5.14 -11.08
CA PRO A 163 10.46 4.06 -10.64
C PRO A 163 10.55 3.92 -9.11
N ASN A 164 10.30 5.01 -8.37
CA ASN A 164 10.32 4.99 -6.91
C ASN A 164 8.99 4.54 -6.29
N LEU A 165 7.88 4.46 -7.07
CA LEU A 165 6.63 3.87 -6.58
C LEU A 165 6.75 2.34 -6.60
N ALA A 166 7.13 1.76 -5.47
CA ALA A 166 7.39 0.33 -5.35
C ALA A 166 6.12 -0.52 -5.26
N TYR A 167 5.08 -0.01 -4.60
CA TYR A 167 3.77 -0.65 -4.48
C TYR A 167 2.68 0.35 -4.13
N VAL A 168 1.44 -0.05 -4.38
CA VAL A 168 0.25 0.64 -3.86
C VAL A 168 -0.50 -0.28 -2.91
N THR A 169 -0.85 0.21 -1.71
CA THR A 169 -1.74 -0.53 -0.82
C THR A 169 -3.18 -0.28 -1.24
N MET A 170 -3.90 -1.38 -1.47
CA MET A 170 -5.30 -1.32 -1.88
C MET A 170 -6.18 -0.78 -0.75
N ALA A 171 -7.21 -0.03 -1.15
CA ALA A 171 -8.26 0.48 -0.28
C ALA A 171 -9.62 0.35 -0.99
N GLY A 172 -10.69 0.69 -0.30
CA GLY A 172 -12.01 0.74 -0.91
C GLY A 172 -12.91 -0.46 -0.60
N MET A 173 -12.38 -1.52 0.00
CA MET A 173 -13.14 -2.72 0.35
C MET A 173 -13.73 -2.66 1.78
N GLY A 174 -13.46 -1.61 2.52
CA GLY A 174 -13.88 -1.44 3.92
C GLY A 174 -13.53 -0.08 4.49
N ILE A 175 -13.16 -0.05 5.78
CA ILE A 175 -13.02 1.20 6.56
C ILE A 175 -11.94 2.16 6.06
N ALA A 176 -10.82 1.66 5.57
CA ALA A 176 -9.71 2.47 5.03
C ALA A 176 -8.87 1.61 4.08
N PHE A 177 -7.76 1.02 4.56
CA PHE A 177 -6.94 0.05 3.83
C PHE A 177 -7.40 -1.38 4.09
N GLU A 178 -7.89 -1.67 5.29
CA GLU A 178 -8.40 -2.99 5.62
C GLU A 178 -9.84 -3.16 5.10
N PRO A 179 -10.20 -4.39 4.66
CA PRO A 179 -11.52 -4.72 4.13
C PRO A 179 -12.62 -4.79 5.19
N PHE A 180 -12.32 -4.40 6.42
CA PHE A 180 -13.21 -4.50 7.55
C PHE A 180 -14.42 -3.54 7.42
N MET A 181 -15.64 -4.07 7.61
CA MET A 181 -16.91 -3.34 7.47
C MET A 181 -17.65 -3.18 8.80
N ALA A 182 -17.74 -4.24 9.60
CA ALA A 182 -18.53 -4.23 10.81
C ALA A 182 -18.02 -5.21 11.88
N LYS A 183 -18.08 -4.78 13.16
CA LYS A 183 -17.67 -5.57 14.32
C LYS A 183 -18.80 -5.77 15.33
N ALA A 184 -19.54 -4.71 15.64
CA ALA A 184 -20.65 -4.79 16.57
C ALA A 184 -21.80 -5.63 15.97
N PRO A 185 -22.51 -6.46 16.74
CA PRO A 185 -23.57 -7.34 16.23
C PRO A 185 -24.62 -6.61 15.38
N GLN A 186 -25.08 -5.45 15.84
CA GLN A 186 -26.06 -4.63 15.10
C GLN A 186 -25.52 -4.11 13.75
N ASP A 187 -24.22 -3.82 13.67
CA ASP A 187 -23.59 -3.38 12.42
C ASP A 187 -23.38 -4.56 11.47
N VAL A 188 -23.10 -5.75 11.99
CA VAL A 188 -23.03 -6.99 11.20
C VAL A 188 -24.39 -7.33 10.60
N GLU A 189 -25.49 -7.21 11.37
CA GLU A 189 -26.84 -7.40 10.85
C GLU A 189 -27.17 -6.37 9.75
N LYS A 190 -26.82 -5.11 9.97
CA LYS A 190 -26.99 -4.06 8.97
C LYS A 190 -26.18 -4.36 7.69
N PHE A 191 -24.92 -4.75 7.83
CA PHE A 191 -24.09 -5.18 6.71
C PHE A 191 -24.77 -6.32 5.92
N ARG A 192 -25.27 -7.33 6.62
CA ARG A 192 -25.96 -8.48 5.99
C ARG A 192 -27.24 -8.04 5.26
N SER A 193 -28.01 -7.12 5.84
CA SER A 193 -29.26 -6.61 5.20
C SER A 193 -29.00 -5.78 3.95
N LEU A 194 -27.78 -5.24 3.80
CA LEU A 194 -27.36 -4.42 2.65
C LEU A 194 -26.69 -5.24 1.53
N GLY A 195 -26.63 -6.56 1.64
CA GLY A 195 -26.04 -7.47 0.64
C GLY A 195 -25.04 -8.46 1.23
N GLY A 196 -24.44 -8.13 2.37
CA GLY A 196 -23.57 -9.04 3.14
C GLY A 196 -22.33 -9.51 2.41
N LEU A 197 -21.83 -10.68 2.81
CA LEU A 197 -20.59 -11.25 2.28
C LEU A 197 -20.60 -11.50 0.77
N PRO A 198 -21.70 -12.00 0.16
CA PRO A 198 -21.72 -12.20 -1.30
C PRO A 198 -21.48 -10.88 -2.07
N SER A 199 -22.18 -9.80 -1.71
CA SER A 199 -22.00 -8.50 -2.36
C SER A 199 -20.63 -7.91 -2.06
N TRP A 200 -20.09 -8.11 -0.84
CA TRP A 200 -18.76 -7.67 -0.48
C TRP A 200 -17.69 -8.40 -1.31
N THR A 201 -17.81 -9.72 -1.50
CA THR A 201 -16.91 -10.52 -2.32
C THR A 201 -16.89 -10.00 -3.77
N GLU A 202 -18.07 -9.87 -4.40
CA GLU A 202 -18.18 -9.35 -5.76
C GLU A 202 -17.61 -7.92 -5.90
N GLY A 203 -17.93 -7.03 -4.96
CA GLY A 203 -17.41 -5.66 -4.94
C GLY A 203 -15.90 -5.62 -4.76
N SER A 204 -15.34 -6.49 -3.91
CA SER A 204 -13.90 -6.60 -3.69
C SER A 204 -13.16 -7.11 -4.93
N GLU A 205 -13.68 -8.11 -5.63
CA GLU A 205 -13.14 -8.58 -6.90
C GLU A 205 -13.11 -7.48 -7.96
N ARG A 206 -14.18 -6.68 -8.05
CA ARG A 206 -14.23 -5.51 -8.95
C ARG A 206 -13.20 -4.45 -8.57
N ILE A 207 -12.98 -4.20 -7.28
CA ILE A 207 -11.95 -3.27 -6.82
C ILE A 207 -10.55 -3.79 -7.16
N ILE A 208 -10.29 -5.08 -7.03
CA ILE A 208 -9.04 -5.71 -7.50
C ILE A 208 -8.82 -5.42 -9.00
N ASP A 209 -9.85 -5.62 -9.81
CA ASP A 209 -9.80 -5.34 -11.25
C ASP A 209 -9.50 -3.86 -11.56
N LEU A 210 -10.08 -2.93 -10.80
CA LEU A 210 -9.82 -1.49 -10.94
C LEU A 210 -8.35 -1.15 -10.66
N TYR A 211 -7.77 -1.72 -9.60
CA TYR A 211 -6.34 -1.54 -9.32
C TYR A 211 -5.46 -2.16 -10.41
N ALA A 212 -5.79 -3.34 -10.88
CA ALA A 212 -5.04 -4.01 -11.94
C ALA A 212 -5.06 -3.23 -13.26
N GLN A 213 -6.15 -2.53 -13.58
CA GLN A 213 -6.26 -1.65 -14.73
C GLN A 213 -5.47 -0.34 -14.53
N ALA A 214 -5.52 0.23 -13.34
CA ALA A 214 -4.86 1.49 -13.02
C ALA A 214 -3.33 1.35 -12.93
N PHE A 215 -2.84 0.22 -12.41
CA PHE A 215 -1.43 -0.02 -12.11
C PHE A 215 -0.87 -1.25 -12.85
N PRO A 216 -0.73 -1.21 -14.19
CA PRO A 216 -0.17 -2.33 -14.96
C PRO A 216 1.30 -2.64 -14.63
N GLN A 217 2.08 -1.70 -14.10
CA GLN A 217 3.50 -1.86 -13.78
C GLN A 217 3.77 -1.99 -12.28
N THR A 218 3.00 -1.28 -11.45
CA THR A 218 3.20 -1.24 -9.99
C THR A 218 2.41 -2.36 -9.32
N PRO A 219 3.04 -3.18 -8.45
CA PRO A 219 2.32 -4.12 -7.60
C PRO A 219 1.27 -3.43 -6.74
N PHE A 220 0.09 -4.04 -6.63
CA PHE A 220 -0.98 -3.58 -5.75
C PHE A 220 -1.24 -4.63 -4.67
N ILE A 221 -1.20 -4.20 -3.42
CA ILE A 221 -1.12 -5.08 -2.26
C ILE A 221 -2.38 -5.00 -1.42
N PHE A 222 -3.00 -6.13 -1.20
CA PHE A 222 -4.19 -6.28 -0.37
C PHE A 222 -3.82 -6.48 1.09
N ALA A 223 -4.22 -5.54 1.95
CA ALA A 223 -4.09 -5.68 3.40
C ALA A 223 -5.20 -6.60 3.93
N MET A 224 -4.87 -7.87 4.12
CA MET A 224 -5.83 -8.89 4.52
C MET A 224 -6.44 -8.60 5.89
N ASN A 225 -7.76 -8.67 5.97
CA ASN A 225 -8.54 -8.72 7.21
C ASN A 225 -9.94 -9.26 6.92
N ARG A 226 -10.65 -9.74 7.96
CA ARG A 226 -12.03 -10.16 7.82
C ARG A 226 -12.95 -8.98 7.61
N PRO A 227 -13.90 -9.02 6.66
CA PRO A 227 -14.85 -7.92 6.48
C PRO A 227 -15.80 -7.73 7.67
N ILE A 228 -16.12 -8.80 8.39
CA ILE A 228 -16.94 -8.75 9.60
C ILE A 228 -16.38 -9.68 10.68
N ALA A 229 -16.77 -9.46 11.93
CA ALA A 229 -16.43 -10.33 13.06
C ALA A 229 -17.35 -11.58 13.10
N SER A 230 -17.21 -12.46 12.12
CA SER A 230 -18.01 -13.69 12.00
C SER A 230 -17.17 -14.79 11.33
N PRO A 231 -17.33 -16.07 11.70
CA PRO A 231 -16.56 -17.18 11.12
C PRO A 231 -16.74 -17.36 9.60
N ASP A 232 -17.94 -17.09 9.07
CA ASP A 232 -18.25 -17.15 7.64
C ASP A 232 -17.48 -16.11 6.79
N ALA A 233 -16.88 -15.11 7.44
CA ALA A 233 -16.03 -14.13 6.78
C ALA A 233 -14.69 -14.70 6.30
N ASP A 234 -14.25 -15.84 6.84
CA ASP A 234 -12.99 -16.47 6.43
C ASP A 234 -13.07 -17.01 5.00
N ASP A 235 -14.18 -17.63 4.62
CA ASP A 235 -14.40 -18.15 3.26
C ASP A 235 -14.49 -17.00 2.24
N ALA A 236 -15.19 -15.92 2.60
CA ALA A 236 -15.28 -14.73 1.74
C ALA A 236 -13.91 -14.09 1.53
N LEU A 237 -13.12 -13.95 2.60
CA LEU A 237 -11.76 -13.43 2.50
C LEU A 237 -10.87 -14.35 1.64
N ALA A 238 -10.92 -15.66 1.87
CA ALA A 238 -10.14 -16.62 1.09
C ALA A 238 -10.50 -16.57 -0.41
N THR A 239 -11.78 -16.40 -0.74
CA THR A 239 -12.25 -16.24 -2.12
C THR A 239 -11.63 -15.01 -2.78
N VAL A 240 -11.66 -13.85 -2.12
CA VAL A 240 -11.09 -12.59 -2.63
C VAL A 240 -9.58 -12.70 -2.81
N VAL A 241 -8.87 -13.30 -1.84
CA VAL A 241 -7.41 -13.51 -1.93
C VAL A 241 -7.07 -14.42 -3.11
N THR A 242 -7.78 -15.56 -3.22
CA THR A 242 -7.56 -16.51 -4.33
C THR A 242 -7.81 -15.86 -5.68
N TYR A 243 -8.92 -15.10 -5.83
CA TYR A 243 -9.22 -14.36 -7.04
C TYR A 243 -8.06 -13.44 -7.47
N GLY A 244 -7.53 -12.66 -6.54
CA GLY A 244 -6.44 -11.73 -6.85
C GLY A 244 -5.14 -12.46 -7.26
N LEU A 245 -4.76 -13.48 -6.50
CA LEU A 245 -3.54 -14.27 -6.75
C LEU A 245 -3.59 -15.04 -8.08
N GLU A 246 -4.73 -15.61 -8.43
CA GLU A 246 -4.89 -16.39 -9.67
C GLU A 246 -5.02 -15.49 -10.90
N LYS A 247 -5.77 -14.40 -10.79
CA LYS A 247 -6.05 -13.51 -11.93
C LYS A 247 -4.88 -12.58 -12.24
N TYR A 248 -4.13 -12.16 -11.23
CA TYR A 248 -3.04 -11.18 -11.38
C TYR A 248 -1.73 -11.67 -10.74
N PRO A 249 -1.19 -12.81 -11.20
CA PRO A 249 0.02 -13.39 -10.63
C PRO A 249 1.20 -12.41 -10.71
N GLY A 250 1.96 -12.32 -9.62
CA GLY A 250 3.12 -11.43 -9.50
C GLY A 250 2.80 -9.94 -9.31
N ARG A 251 1.55 -9.52 -9.61
CA ARG A 251 1.12 -8.11 -9.47
C ARG A 251 0.20 -7.87 -8.28
N PHE A 252 -0.74 -8.78 -8.01
CA PHE A 252 -1.52 -8.76 -6.78
C PHE A 252 -0.69 -9.34 -5.66
N GLY A 253 -0.39 -8.52 -4.65
CA GLY A 253 0.32 -8.94 -3.45
C GLY A 253 -0.59 -9.00 -2.24
N VAL A 254 -0.10 -9.58 -1.16
CA VAL A 254 -0.82 -9.66 0.12
C VAL A 254 0.04 -9.19 1.26
N MET A 255 -0.59 -8.50 2.22
CA MET A 255 0.05 -8.10 3.46
C MET A 255 -0.91 -8.23 4.65
N TYR A 256 -0.38 -8.17 5.85
CA TYR A 256 -1.16 -8.15 7.08
C TYR A 256 -0.68 -7.05 8.04
N HIS A 257 -1.62 -6.21 8.52
CA HIS A 257 -1.32 -5.09 9.41
C HIS A 257 -1.26 -5.49 10.90
N GLY A 258 -1.14 -6.75 11.19
CA GLY A 258 -1.18 -7.29 12.55
C GLY A 258 0.06 -8.10 12.92
N LEU A 259 1.26 -7.74 12.40
CA LEU A 259 2.47 -8.45 12.76
C LEU A 259 2.79 -8.26 14.25
N ASP A 260 2.83 -9.36 14.97
CA ASP A 260 3.28 -9.44 16.36
C ASP A 260 4.32 -10.57 16.53
N ALA A 261 4.90 -10.72 17.72
CA ALA A 261 5.94 -11.72 17.99
C ALA A 261 5.47 -13.18 17.84
N THR A 262 4.15 -13.41 17.79
CA THR A 262 3.54 -14.76 17.71
C THR A 262 3.16 -15.19 16.30
N ALA A 263 3.47 -14.37 15.26
CA ALA A 263 3.15 -14.70 13.88
C ALA A 263 3.73 -16.05 13.47
N SER A 264 2.89 -16.92 12.94
CA SER A 264 3.22 -18.30 12.61
C SER A 264 2.29 -18.86 11.54
N GLU A 265 2.64 -20.00 10.95
CA GLU A 265 1.80 -20.71 9.95
C GLU A 265 0.48 -21.24 10.49
N LEU A 266 0.26 -21.18 11.80
CA LEU A 266 -1.01 -21.56 12.41
C LEU A 266 -2.12 -20.52 12.16
N ASP A 267 -1.74 -19.26 11.94
CA ASP A 267 -2.69 -18.22 11.58
C ASP A 267 -2.82 -18.09 10.05
N TYR A 268 -4.04 -17.85 9.59
CA TYR A 268 -4.37 -17.76 8.16
C TYR A 268 -3.54 -16.69 7.42
N PHE A 269 -3.36 -15.51 8.03
CA PHE A 269 -2.70 -14.39 7.37
C PHE A 269 -1.21 -14.67 7.15
N SER A 270 -0.52 -15.12 8.20
CA SER A 270 0.92 -15.44 8.15
C SER A 270 1.20 -16.63 7.24
N ARG A 271 0.35 -17.65 7.25
CA ARG A 271 0.44 -18.78 6.33
C ARG A 271 0.28 -18.33 4.87
N THR A 272 -0.73 -17.50 4.58
CA THR A 272 -0.96 -16.98 3.23
C THR A 272 0.24 -16.16 2.72
N ILE A 273 0.84 -15.34 3.57
CA ILE A 273 2.06 -14.59 3.24
C ILE A 273 3.20 -15.55 2.90
N LYS A 274 3.48 -16.52 3.76
CA LYS A 274 4.60 -17.45 3.57
C LYS A 274 4.45 -18.30 2.32
N GLU A 275 3.27 -18.81 2.02
CA GLU A 275 2.97 -19.64 0.86
C GLU A 275 3.08 -18.90 -0.47
N ASN A 276 2.97 -17.57 -0.43
CA ASN A 276 2.99 -16.73 -1.63
C ASN A 276 4.27 -15.89 -1.79
N ALA A 277 5.21 -15.94 -0.85
CA ALA A 277 6.46 -15.17 -0.88
C ALA A 277 7.33 -15.41 -2.13
N GLY A 278 7.29 -16.63 -2.71
CA GLY A 278 8.00 -16.95 -3.97
C GLY A 278 7.21 -16.64 -5.25
N LYS A 279 5.99 -16.11 -5.15
CA LYS A 279 5.07 -15.94 -6.28
C LYS A 279 4.69 -14.48 -6.52
N THR A 280 4.61 -13.68 -5.46
CA THR A 280 4.19 -12.28 -5.52
C THR A 280 4.80 -11.47 -4.37
N THR A 281 4.62 -10.15 -4.39
CA THR A 281 5.05 -9.26 -3.30
C THR A 281 4.24 -9.54 -2.04
N VAL A 282 4.92 -9.80 -0.93
CA VAL A 282 4.27 -10.06 0.36
C VAL A 282 4.92 -9.22 1.47
N GLY A 283 4.11 -8.78 2.44
CA GLY A 283 4.62 -7.93 3.51
C GLY A 283 3.77 -7.92 4.77
N TYR A 284 4.27 -7.16 5.73
CA TYR A 284 3.56 -6.88 6.97
C TYR A 284 3.60 -5.40 7.33
N GLN A 285 2.69 -5.01 8.20
CA GLN A 285 2.84 -3.86 9.07
C GLN A 285 2.90 -4.36 10.51
N VAL A 286 3.83 -3.84 11.29
CA VAL A 286 3.85 -4.08 12.75
C VAL A 286 2.52 -3.64 13.35
N VAL A 287 1.94 -4.45 14.22
CA VAL A 287 0.60 -4.22 14.76
C VAL A 287 0.47 -2.89 15.51
N TRP A 288 1.54 -2.45 16.16
CA TRP A 288 1.66 -1.16 16.84
C TRP A 288 3.12 -0.79 17.08
N SER A 289 3.38 0.47 17.50
CA SER A 289 4.71 0.89 17.93
C SER A 289 5.06 0.35 19.33
N THR A 290 6.33 0.38 19.67
CA THR A 290 6.83 0.01 21.03
C THR A 290 6.39 0.99 22.11
N THR A 291 5.84 2.14 21.73
CA THR A 291 5.46 3.21 22.62
C THR A 291 3.96 3.20 22.97
N GLY A 292 3.64 3.66 24.16
CA GLY A 292 2.26 3.83 24.61
C GLY A 292 1.55 2.54 25.06
N ILE A 293 0.27 2.66 25.41
CA ILE A 293 -0.51 1.58 26.00
C ILE A 293 -0.75 0.40 25.05
N ASN A 294 -0.67 0.62 23.76
CA ASN A 294 -0.91 -0.38 22.75
C ASN A 294 0.33 -1.24 22.42
N ALA A 295 1.51 -0.90 22.93
CA ALA A 295 2.73 -1.72 22.80
C ALA A 295 2.53 -3.19 23.25
N ARG A 296 1.59 -3.43 24.15
CA ARG A 296 1.19 -4.81 24.57
C ARG A 296 0.71 -5.69 23.43
N TRP A 297 0.24 -5.11 22.32
CA TRP A 297 -0.21 -5.86 21.15
C TRP A 297 0.94 -6.48 20.36
N LEU A 298 2.19 -6.04 20.60
CA LEU A 298 3.39 -6.66 20.02
C LEU A 298 3.60 -8.08 20.52
N LYS A 299 3.08 -8.44 21.71
CA LYS A 299 3.25 -9.75 22.36
C LYS A 299 4.71 -10.19 22.56
N GLY A 300 5.63 -9.26 22.46
CA GLY A 300 7.07 -9.41 22.61
C GLY A 300 7.76 -8.06 22.45
N ASN A 301 9.07 -8.06 22.32
CA ASN A 301 9.82 -6.86 21.96
C ASN A 301 9.84 -6.65 20.43
N LEU A 302 10.38 -5.53 19.96
CA LEU A 302 10.42 -5.22 18.52
C LEU A 302 11.25 -6.24 17.73
N GLU A 303 12.34 -6.74 18.29
CA GLU A 303 13.18 -7.77 17.65
C GLU A 303 12.38 -9.06 17.41
N ASP A 304 11.68 -9.57 18.43
CA ASP A 304 10.83 -10.76 18.31
C ASP A 304 9.77 -10.59 17.20
N VAL A 305 9.17 -9.38 17.11
CA VAL A 305 8.16 -9.05 16.10
C VAL A 305 8.79 -9.07 14.70
N LEU A 306 9.88 -8.39 14.49
CA LEU A 306 10.52 -8.29 13.17
C LEU A 306 11.05 -9.64 12.71
N GLU A 307 11.67 -10.42 13.61
CA GLU A 307 12.13 -11.78 13.31
C GLU A 307 10.97 -12.73 12.97
N SER A 308 9.78 -12.52 13.58
CA SER A 308 8.61 -13.30 13.18
C SER A 308 8.21 -13.04 11.73
N GLY A 309 8.25 -11.79 11.26
CA GLY A 309 8.01 -11.43 9.87
C GLY A 309 9.06 -12.01 8.91
N VAL A 310 10.33 -12.01 9.30
CA VAL A 310 11.42 -12.66 8.54
C VAL A 310 11.17 -14.16 8.41
N ARG A 311 10.80 -14.83 9.51
CA ARG A 311 10.45 -16.27 9.49
C ARG A 311 9.27 -16.58 8.56
N MET A 312 8.31 -15.65 8.45
CA MET A 312 7.16 -15.75 7.56
C MET A 312 7.47 -15.31 6.12
N LYS A 313 8.76 -15.10 5.79
CA LYS A 313 9.21 -14.81 4.43
C LYS A 313 8.68 -13.50 3.83
N ALA A 314 8.41 -12.50 4.67
CA ALA A 314 8.06 -11.17 4.21
C ALA A 314 9.17 -10.57 3.34
N HIS A 315 8.78 -9.82 2.32
CA HIS A 315 9.71 -9.00 1.53
C HIS A 315 9.94 -7.65 2.18
N PHE A 316 8.90 -7.07 2.78
CA PHE A 316 8.99 -5.81 3.51
C PHE A 316 8.17 -5.85 4.80
N ILE A 317 8.55 -4.99 5.74
CA ILE A 317 7.80 -4.75 6.98
C ILE A 317 7.67 -3.24 7.16
N GLU A 318 6.42 -2.74 7.27
CA GLU A 318 6.12 -1.37 7.65
C GLU A 318 6.29 -1.24 9.18
N VAL A 319 7.20 -0.38 9.61
CA VAL A 319 7.54 -0.12 11.01
C VAL A 319 7.20 1.33 11.34
N TYR A 320 6.55 1.56 12.48
CA TYR A 320 6.15 2.90 12.92
C TYR A 320 7.34 3.85 13.03
N GLY A 321 7.12 5.10 12.66
CA GLY A 321 8.14 6.12 12.66
C GLY A 321 8.79 6.34 14.01
N SER A 322 7.99 6.30 15.09
CA SER A 322 8.50 6.37 16.48
C SER A 322 9.55 5.31 16.80
N ASP A 323 9.45 4.12 16.21
CA ASP A 323 10.42 3.04 16.40
C ASP A 323 11.61 3.20 15.43
N CYS A 324 11.35 3.68 14.20
CA CYS A 324 12.40 3.95 13.22
C CYS A 324 13.32 5.10 13.63
N ASP A 325 12.79 6.10 14.32
CA ASP A 325 13.54 7.28 14.79
C ASP A 325 14.25 7.06 16.13
N ASP A 326 13.96 5.94 16.82
CA ASP A 326 14.64 5.61 18.06
C ASP A 326 16.03 4.99 17.77
N PRO A 327 17.14 5.66 18.17
CA PRO A 327 18.48 5.17 17.90
C PRO A 327 18.79 3.76 18.43
N GLN A 328 18.09 3.32 19.48
CA GLN A 328 18.27 1.99 20.04
C GLN A 328 17.94 0.87 19.04
N TYR A 329 17.05 1.12 18.09
CA TYR A 329 16.62 0.13 17.09
C TYR A 329 17.38 0.23 15.77
N SER A 330 18.22 1.23 15.54
CA SER A 330 18.85 1.47 14.23
C SER A 330 19.59 0.25 13.70
N SER A 331 20.43 -0.41 14.53
CA SER A 331 21.18 -1.60 14.12
C SER A 331 20.27 -2.80 13.84
N LEU A 332 19.21 -2.98 14.64
CA LEU A 332 18.20 -4.02 14.46
C LEU A 332 17.48 -3.84 13.12
N LEU A 333 16.98 -2.64 12.83
CA LEU A 333 16.24 -2.34 11.61
C LEU A 333 17.11 -2.51 10.37
N GLN A 334 18.38 -2.08 10.41
CA GLN A 334 19.33 -2.29 9.31
C GLN A 334 19.62 -3.77 9.06
N ARG A 335 19.81 -4.57 10.11
CA ARG A 335 20.00 -6.02 10.01
C ARG A 335 18.77 -6.68 9.36
N VAL A 336 17.60 -6.44 9.93
CA VAL A 336 16.34 -7.00 9.44
C VAL A 336 16.03 -6.54 8.01
N GLY A 337 16.25 -5.28 7.69
CA GLY A 337 16.11 -4.76 6.33
C GLY A 337 17.00 -5.51 5.32
N GLY A 338 18.23 -5.83 5.72
CA GLY A 338 19.13 -6.65 4.91
C GLY A 338 18.61 -8.08 4.68
N GLU A 339 18.04 -8.70 5.71
CA GLU A 339 17.46 -10.05 5.63
C GLU A 339 16.22 -10.07 4.71
N LEU A 340 15.31 -9.11 4.88
CA LEU A 340 14.11 -8.97 4.05
C LEU A 340 14.45 -8.76 2.56
N LYS A 341 15.43 -7.90 2.25
CA LYS A 341 15.92 -7.70 0.89
C LYS A 341 16.51 -8.96 0.29
N SER A 342 17.29 -9.71 1.07
CA SER A 342 17.84 -11.00 0.64
C SER A 342 16.74 -12.02 0.29
N GLN A 343 15.65 -12.05 1.07
CA GLN A 343 14.51 -12.96 0.83
C GLN A 343 13.69 -12.59 -0.41
N SER A 344 13.60 -11.29 -0.72
CA SER A 344 12.85 -10.80 -1.89
C SER A 344 13.56 -11.05 -3.22
N GLY A 345 14.78 -11.59 -3.20
CA GLY A 345 15.59 -11.78 -4.41
C GLY A 345 16.30 -10.51 -4.89
N VAL A 346 16.22 -9.42 -4.13
CA VAL A 346 16.96 -8.17 -4.40
C VAL A 346 18.40 -8.35 -3.93
N SER A 347 19.31 -8.49 -4.90
CA SER A 347 20.76 -8.65 -4.62
C SER A 347 21.34 -7.34 -4.07
N ARG A 348 22.14 -7.43 -2.98
CA ARG A 348 22.97 -6.30 -2.54
C ARG A 348 24.02 -6.01 -3.62
N ALA A 349 24.09 -4.78 -4.10
CA ALA A 349 25.29 -4.28 -4.76
C ALA A 349 26.47 -4.39 -3.77
N PRO A 350 27.66 -4.87 -4.20
CA PRO A 350 28.83 -4.93 -3.33
C PRO A 350 29.17 -3.52 -2.87
N GLY A 351 29.13 -3.30 -1.53
CA GLY A 351 29.44 -2.01 -0.93
C GLY A 351 30.82 -1.51 -1.38
N HIS A 352 30.88 -0.30 -1.85
CA HIS A 352 32.12 0.44 -1.99
C HIS A 352 32.66 0.68 -0.56
N ASN A 353 33.62 -0.16 -0.16
CA ASN A 353 34.54 0.18 0.92
C ASN A 353 35.50 1.24 0.36
N GLY A 354 35.32 2.48 0.75
CA GLY A 354 36.23 3.59 0.54
C GLY A 354 36.41 4.33 1.85
#